data_7ca8fd52d4a48e0ba10f099589d22c85
#
_entry.id   7ca8fd52d4a48e0ba10f099589d22c85
#
_cell.length_a   1.000
_cell.length_b   1.000
_cell.length_c   1.000
_cell.angle_alpha   90.00
_cell.angle_beta   90.00
_cell.angle_gamma   90.00
#
_symmetry.space_group_name_H-M   'P 1'
#
loop_
_entity.id
_entity.type
_entity.pdbx_description
1 polymer ?
#
loop_
_entity_poly.entity_id
_entity_poly.type
_entity_poly.pdbx_seq_one_letter_code
_entity_poly.pdbx_strand_id
1 'polypeptide(L)'
;MFRIVTIIALIFSFLQVASLANAARDEEQNPAQPVNAVIEWNRTLLAIVRTPGAQPATIHSTRNFAILHAAVYDAVNNIEPRFSPYLVRLPDVPRSASEIAAADQAAHDVLVFLYPAFQVSLDTELQQDLTLLPDNERKAQGIAVGQAVAGQLLAARSADGANVTPPPYVPGTQPGDYQLTPPNFAPADFTQWPQVTPFALERADEFRPGPPPALISALYTEVFNEVKSLGFIDSTTRTAEQTEIGEFWKGNIQDFWNEIAQTAALQRHLNLEGSARLFALLDISLADTAIAFFEAKYTYNFWRPVTAIQLADTDGNPQTEANPTWLPLTTKTAPDPSYPGAHSAISKAGATVLSFYFGDRFTFDVSSESLAGVTRHFTSFSAAAEEAGLSRIYAGQHFRTDHIAGKGLGGQVAESIDENILRGE
;
A
#
# COMPACT_ATOMS: atom_id res chain seq x y z
N MET A 1 -6.66 38.45 12.31
CA MET A 1 -6.99 37.44 13.33
C MET A 1 -7.01 35.99 12.77
N PHE A 2 -7.15 35.77 11.48
CA PHE A 2 -7.23 34.42 10.87
C PHE A 2 -5.88 33.69 10.65
N ARG A 3 -4.74 34.41 10.61
CA ARG A 3 -3.41 33.78 10.39
C ARG A 3 -2.77 33.11 11.61
N ILE A 4 -3.17 33.51 12.82
CA ILE A 4 -2.59 32.99 14.08
C ILE A 4 -3.23 31.63 14.45
N VAL A 5 -4.49 31.42 14.12
CA VAL A 5 -5.21 30.15 14.42
C VAL A 5 -4.70 28.97 13.60
N THR A 6 -4.29 29.22 12.33
CA THR A 6 -3.76 28.17 11.45
C THR A 6 -2.38 27.66 11.89
N ILE A 7 -1.54 28.56 12.39
CA ILE A 7 -0.18 28.20 12.90
C ILE A 7 -0.27 27.40 14.20
N ILE A 8 -1.21 27.74 15.09
CA ILE A 8 -1.41 27.02 16.36
C ILE A 8 -1.96 25.62 16.12
N ALA A 9 -2.85 25.42 15.14
CA ALA A 9 -3.38 24.09 14.79
C ALA A 9 -2.29 23.17 14.20
N LEU A 10 -1.38 23.72 13.37
CA LEU A 10 -0.23 22.97 12.85
C LEU A 10 0.75 22.55 13.97
N ILE A 11 1.06 23.45 14.90
CA ILE A 11 1.98 23.15 16.02
C ILE A 11 1.39 22.07 16.95
N PHE A 12 0.08 22.07 17.19
CA PHE A 12 -0.59 21.02 17.98
C PHE A 12 -0.58 19.66 17.27
N SER A 13 -0.72 19.62 15.95
CA SER A 13 -0.62 18.37 15.17
C SER A 13 0.78 17.77 15.21
N PHE A 14 1.83 18.60 15.14
CA PHE A 14 3.22 18.15 15.23
C PHE A 14 3.59 17.57 16.61
N LEU A 15 3.08 18.14 17.69
CA LEU A 15 3.28 17.61 19.04
C LEU A 15 2.55 16.28 19.27
N GLN A 16 1.42 16.05 18.62
CA GLN A 16 0.71 14.77 18.70
C GLN A 16 1.39 13.65 17.91
N VAL A 17 1.98 13.93 16.75
CA VAL A 17 2.71 12.91 15.97
C VAL A 17 3.97 12.46 16.70
N ALA A 18 4.74 13.38 17.26
CA ALA A 18 5.90 13.06 18.11
C ALA A 18 5.50 12.31 19.40
N SER A 19 4.33 12.62 19.96
CA SER A 19 3.77 11.94 21.14
C SER A 19 3.25 10.54 20.82
N LEU A 20 2.66 10.34 19.64
CA LEU A 20 2.16 9.03 19.20
C LEU A 20 3.30 8.07 18.80
N ALA A 21 4.33 8.57 18.14
CA ALA A 21 5.55 7.80 17.85
C ALA A 21 6.28 7.39 19.14
N ASN A 22 6.36 8.28 20.13
CA ASN A 22 6.93 7.96 21.44
C ASN A 22 6.02 7.02 22.26
N ALA A 23 4.69 7.17 22.21
CA ALA A 23 3.77 6.27 22.91
C ALA A 23 3.78 4.84 22.34
N ALA A 24 3.94 4.70 21.01
CA ALA A 24 4.12 3.38 20.39
C ALA A 24 5.47 2.73 20.75
N ARG A 25 6.51 3.54 21.07
CA ARG A 25 7.80 3.03 21.57
C ARG A 25 7.72 2.50 23.01
N ASP A 26 6.87 3.07 23.85
CA ASP A 26 6.80 2.71 25.27
C ASP A 26 6.01 1.40 25.54
N GLU A 27 5.18 0.93 24.64
CA GLU A 27 4.35 -0.28 24.88
C GLU A 27 5.02 -1.62 24.51
N GLU A 28 6.13 -1.64 23.73
CA GLU A 28 6.75 -2.90 23.25
C GLU A 28 8.23 -3.09 23.64
N GLN A 29 8.83 -2.26 24.48
CA GLN A 29 10.23 -2.42 24.85
C GLN A 29 10.44 -3.60 25.81
N ASN A 30 10.74 -4.75 25.23
CA ASN A 30 11.54 -5.77 25.93
C ASN A 30 13.00 -5.27 25.94
N PRO A 31 13.60 -4.91 27.09
CA PRO A 31 14.87 -4.18 27.16
C PRO A 31 16.12 -4.96 26.70
N ALA A 32 15.97 -6.08 26.02
CA ALA A 32 17.04 -6.98 25.61
C ALA A 32 17.22 -7.16 24.09
N GLN A 33 16.41 -6.51 23.23
CA GLN A 33 16.59 -6.62 21.76
C GLN A 33 17.05 -5.29 21.16
N PRO A 34 18.07 -5.31 20.26
CA PRO A 34 18.46 -4.11 19.54
C PRO A 34 17.28 -3.61 18.71
N VAL A 35 17.09 -2.29 18.68
CA VAL A 35 16.07 -1.63 17.85
C VAL A 35 16.30 -2.04 16.39
N ASN A 36 15.25 -2.54 15.74
CA ASN A 36 15.31 -2.89 14.32
C ASN A 36 14.98 -1.61 13.52
N ALA A 37 16.01 -0.95 13.02
CA ALA A 37 15.90 0.31 12.28
C ALA A 37 14.85 0.24 11.12
N VAL A 38 14.75 -0.88 10.41
CA VAL A 38 13.77 -1.05 9.33
C VAL A 38 12.34 -0.91 9.86
N ILE A 39 12.05 -1.53 11.00
CA ILE A 39 10.71 -1.49 11.62
C ILE A 39 10.40 -0.09 12.14
N GLU A 40 11.36 0.58 12.78
CA GLU A 40 11.15 1.94 13.28
C GLU A 40 10.85 2.92 12.14
N TRP A 41 11.65 2.91 11.09
CA TRP A 41 11.42 3.78 9.93
C TRP A 41 10.14 3.41 9.14
N ASN A 42 9.74 2.13 9.14
CA ASN A 42 8.42 1.73 8.63
C ASN A 42 7.29 2.36 9.47
N ARG A 43 7.39 2.34 10.80
CA ARG A 43 6.42 2.99 11.71
C ARG A 43 6.34 4.49 11.47
N THR A 44 7.50 5.13 11.28
CA THR A 44 7.57 6.55 10.97
C THR A 44 6.88 6.88 9.66
N LEU A 45 7.10 6.10 8.59
CA LEU A 45 6.39 6.30 7.34
C LEU A 45 4.88 6.04 7.48
N LEU A 46 4.46 4.98 8.19
CA LEU A 46 3.04 4.73 8.50
C LEU A 46 2.40 5.93 9.22
N ALA A 47 3.08 6.52 10.21
CA ALA A 47 2.58 7.72 10.90
C ALA A 47 2.45 8.93 9.97
N ILE A 48 3.42 9.12 9.08
CA ILE A 48 3.39 10.21 8.08
C ILE A 48 2.22 10.04 7.12
N VAL A 49 2.06 8.86 6.51
CA VAL A 49 1.00 8.63 5.50
C VAL A 49 -0.40 8.71 6.08
N ARG A 50 -0.56 8.46 7.38
CA ARG A 50 -1.80 8.62 8.13
C ARG A 50 -2.10 10.07 8.53
N THR A 51 -1.11 10.94 8.45
CA THR A 51 -1.31 12.36 8.77
C THR A 51 -2.14 13.03 7.67
N PRO A 52 -3.31 13.61 8.01
CA PRO A 52 -4.17 14.23 7.01
C PRO A 52 -3.44 15.31 6.20
N GLY A 53 -3.48 15.20 4.88
CA GLY A 53 -2.86 16.15 3.97
C GLY A 53 -1.35 15.96 3.73
N ALA A 54 -0.72 14.93 4.33
CA ALA A 54 0.69 14.64 4.09
C ALA A 54 0.96 14.17 2.66
N GLN A 55 -0.01 13.49 2.07
CA GLN A 55 0.06 13.00 0.69
C GLN A 55 -1.35 12.86 0.08
N PRO A 56 -1.47 12.68 -1.24
CA PRO A 56 -2.73 12.25 -1.86
C PRO A 56 -3.23 10.95 -1.22
N ALA A 57 -4.54 10.84 -1.07
CA ALA A 57 -5.16 9.65 -0.49
C ALA A 57 -4.78 8.37 -1.25
N THR A 58 -4.94 7.24 -0.58
CA THR A 58 -4.90 5.87 -1.11
C THR A 58 -3.53 5.38 -1.57
N ILE A 59 -3.45 4.90 -2.81
CA ILE A 59 -2.38 4.02 -3.31
C ILE A 59 -1.03 4.71 -3.58
N HIS A 60 -0.98 6.04 -3.57
CA HIS A 60 0.26 6.80 -3.83
C HIS A 60 1.39 6.40 -2.85
N SER A 61 1.06 6.06 -1.62
CA SER A 61 2.03 5.66 -0.61
C SER A 61 2.74 4.35 -0.94
N THR A 62 2.18 3.45 -1.75
CA THR A 62 2.88 2.21 -2.15
C THR A 62 4.23 2.49 -2.79
N ARG A 63 4.29 3.51 -3.67
CA ARG A 63 5.54 3.97 -4.27
C ARG A 63 6.53 4.49 -3.22
N ASN A 64 6.04 5.23 -2.23
CA ASN A 64 6.90 5.83 -1.23
C ASN A 64 7.48 4.78 -0.27
N PHE A 65 6.69 3.77 0.13
CA PHE A 65 7.16 2.60 0.86
C PHE A 65 8.23 1.84 0.06
N ALA A 66 8.00 1.60 -1.23
CA ALA A 66 8.95 0.91 -2.09
C ALA A 66 10.29 1.68 -2.21
N ILE A 67 10.26 3.00 -2.36
CA ILE A 67 11.49 3.81 -2.40
C ILE A 67 12.24 3.74 -1.06
N LEU A 68 11.52 3.88 0.06
CA LEU A 68 12.10 3.79 1.39
C LEU A 68 12.81 2.46 1.59
N HIS A 69 12.08 1.36 1.43
CA HIS A 69 12.61 0.05 1.77
C HIS A 69 13.62 -0.50 0.76
N ALA A 70 13.54 -0.10 -0.51
CA ALA A 70 14.59 -0.38 -1.48
C ALA A 70 15.91 0.34 -1.13
N ALA A 71 15.84 1.60 -0.66
CA ALA A 71 17.02 2.34 -0.23
C ALA A 71 17.64 1.72 1.04
N VAL A 72 16.83 1.41 2.03
CA VAL A 72 17.29 0.76 3.27
C VAL A 72 17.91 -0.60 2.96
N TYR A 73 17.27 -1.40 2.10
CA TYR A 73 17.80 -2.70 1.69
C TYR A 73 19.16 -2.56 0.99
N ASP A 74 19.27 -1.70 -0.02
CA ASP A 74 20.54 -1.53 -0.74
C ASP A 74 21.63 -0.96 0.19
N ALA A 75 21.29 -0.07 1.14
CA ALA A 75 22.25 0.46 2.10
C ALA A 75 22.83 -0.64 3.00
N VAL A 76 21.99 -1.51 3.55
CA VAL A 76 22.41 -2.66 4.38
C VAL A 76 23.16 -3.68 3.53
N ASN A 77 22.63 -4.06 2.37
CA ASN A 77 23.23 -5.10 1.52
C ASN A 77 24.56 -4.68 0.86
N ASN A 78 24.84 -3.39 0.71
CA ASN A 78 26.18 -2.94 0.27
C ASN A 78 27.27 -3.20 1.30
N ILE A 79 26.94 -3.20 2.60
CA ILE A 79 27.90 -3.49 3.69
C ILE A 79 28.05 -5.00 3.87
N GLU A 80 26.96 -5.74 3.89
CA GLU A 80 26.93 -7.21 4.05
C GLU A 80 26.20 -7.84 2.84
N PRO A 81 26.83 -7.94 1.65
CA PRO A 81 26.18 -8.44 0.45
C PRO A 81 25.96 -9.96 0.54
N ARG A 82 24.73 -10.30 0.88
CA ARG A 82 24.22 -11.68 0.89
C ARG A 82 23.30 -11.97 -0.29
N PHE A 83 22.79 -10.91 -0.90
CA PHE A 83 21.82 -10.98 -1.97
C PHE A 83 22.18 -10.00 -3.08
N SER A 84 21.61 -10.19 -4.27
CA SER A 84 21.73 -9.21 -5.33
C SER A 84 21.15 -7.84 -4.89
N PRO A 85 21.82 -6.73 -5.21
CA PRO A 85 21.25 -5.40 -4.91
C PRO A 85 19.95 -5.21 -5.70
N TYR A 86 19.08 -4.33 -5.19
CA TYR A 86 17.93 -3.89 -5.97
C TYR A 86 18.39 -2.99 -7.15
N LEU A 87 19.09 -1.92 -6.85
CA LEU A 87 19.52 -0.94 -7.85
C LEU A 87 20.96 -0.46 -7.63
N VAL A 88 21.33 -0.18 -6.38
CA VAL A 88 22.57 0.52 -6.07
C VAL A 88 23.64 -0.45 -5.56
N ARG A 89 24.74 -0.54 -6.32
CA ARG A 89 25.96 -1.23 -5.87
C ARG A 89 27.10 -0.20 -5.80
N LEU A 90 27.56 0.08 -4.59
CA LEU A 90 28.68 1.01 -4.36
C LEU A 90 30.02 0.26 -4.45
N PRO A 91 31.07 0.88 -5.03
CA PRO A 91 32.41 0.31 -4.99
C PRO A 91 33.04 0.47 -3.59
N ASP A 92 33.91 -0.45 -3.22
CA ASP A 92 34.82 -0.35 -2.08
C ASP A 92 34.16 -0.01 -0.72
N VAL A 93 32.95 -0.53 -0.46
CA VAL A 93 32.25 -0.34 0.81
C VAL A 93 32.98 -1.14 1.91
N PRO A 94 33.41 -0.50 3.02
CA PRO A 94 34.03 -1.20 4.14
C PRO A 94 33.05 -2.14 4.84
N ARG A 95 33.39 -3.43 4.93
CA ARG A 95 32.61 -4.44 5.67
C ARG A 95 32.45 -4.12 7.16
N SER A 96 33.28 -3.22 7.69
CA SER A 96 33.21 -2.75 9.06
C SER A 96 32.24 -1.61 9.27
N ALA A 97 31.65 -1.03 8.22
CA ALA A 97 30.69 0.05 8.33
C ALA A 97 29.48 -0.37 9.18
N SER A 98 28.81 0.59 9.80
CA SER A 98 27.62 0.33 10.60
C SER A 98 26.40 0.18 9.69
N GLU A 99 25.83 -1.03 9.61
CA GLU A 99 24.61 -1.31 8.86
C GLU A 99 23.42 -0.53 9.42
N ILE A 100 23.34 -0.39 10.74
CA ILE A 100 22.27 0.38 11.39
C ILE A 100 22.37 1.86 10.97
N ALA A 101 23.55 2.47 11.06
CA ALA A 101 23.73 3.86 10.65
C ALA A 101 23.45 4.06 9.14
N ALA A 102 23.71 3.05 8.31
CA ALA A 102 23.40 3.10 6.89
C ALA A 102 21.90 3.01 6.63
N ALA A 103 21.20 2.12 7.34
CA ALA A 103 19.74 1.99 7.28
C ALA A 103 19.05 3.29 7.73
N ASP A 104 19.43 3.82 8.90
CA ASP A 104 18.87 5.05 9.46
C ASP A 104 19.07 6.23 8.52
N GLN A 105 20.28 6.41 8.02
CA GLN A 105 20.59 7.53 7.13
C GLN A 105 19.86 7.41 5.79
N ALA A 106 19.79 6.20 5.20
CA ALA A 106 19.08 6.00 3.95
C ALA A 106 17.58 6.28 4.10
N ALA A 107 16.97 5.79 5.18
CA ALA A 107 15.56 6.03 5.48
C ALA A 107 15.26 7.51 5.68
N HIS A 108 16.05 8.18 6.50
CA HIS A 108 15.96 9.63 6.75
C HIS A 108 15.99 10.44 5.45
N ASP A 109 17.02 10.24 4.62
CA ASP A 109 17.22 11.04 3.41
C ASP A 109 16.07 10.83 2.40
N VAL A 110 15.58 9.58 2.28
CA VAL A 110 14.41 9.29 1.47
C VAL A 110 13.16 10.00 2.00
N LEU A 111 12.90 9.91 3.30
CA LEU A 111 11.69 10.49 3.88
C LEU A 111 11.71 12.03 3.88
N VAL A 112 12.86 12.66 4.13
CA VAL A 112 13.00 14.12 4.01
C VAL A 112 12.73 14.58 2.57
N PHE A 113 13.21 13.84 1.57
CA PHE A 113 12.95 14.16 0.18
C PHE A 113 11.47 14.01 -0.18
N LEU A 114 10.83 12.92 0.24
CA LEU A 114 9.43 12.62 -0.09
C LEU A 114 8.44 13.48 0.72
N TYR A 115 8.79 13.81 1.95
CA TYR A 115 7.93 14.50 2.92
C TYR A 115 8.66 15.67 3.61
N PRO A 116 9.09 16.71 2.88
CA PRO A 116 9.91 17.80 3.44
C PRO A 116 9.22 18.58 4.58
N ALA A 117 7.89 18.51 4.67
CA ALA A 117 7.16 19.11 5.80
C ALA A 117 7.46 18.44 7.15
N PHE A 118 7.98 17.21 7.15
CA PHE A 118 8.35 16.44 8.34
C PHE A 118 9.84 16.48 8.65
N GLN A 119 10.65 17.26 7.93
CA GLN A 119 12.11 17.29 8.07
C GLN A 119 12.55 17.42 9.52
N VAL A 120 12.02 18.36 10.29
CA VAL A 120 12.44 18.60 11.69
C VAL A 120 12.24 17.38 12.59
N SER A 121 11.14 16.65 12.41
CA SER A 121 10.89 15.41 13.17
C SER A 121 11.81 14.29 12.73
N LEU A 122 12.03 14.16 11.43
CA LEU A 122 12.92 13.16 10.84
C LEU A 122 14.39 13.40 11.23
N ASP A 123 14.86 14.66 11.20
CA ASP A 123 16.20 15.04 11.68
C ASP A 123 16.37 14.68 13.16
N THR A 124 15.33 14.89 13.96
CA THR A 124 15.35 14.55 15.39
C THR A 124 15.43 13.05 15.62
N GLU A 125 14.65 12.27 14.87
CA GLU A 125 14.65 10.80 14.93
C GLU A 125 16.02 10.25 14.54
N LEU A 126 16.58 10.66 13.40
CA LEU A 126 17.92 10.26 12.98
C LEU A 126 19.00 10.57 14.04
N GLN A 127 18.95 11.77 14.63
CA GLN A 127 19.92 12.15 15.67
C GLN A 127 19.79 11.26 16.92
N GLN A 128 18.57 10.93 17.34
CA GLN A 128 18.32 10.01 18.46
C GLN A 128 18.92 8.64 18.18
N ASP A 129 18.62 8.06 17.01
CA ASP A 129 19.07 6.73 16.64
C ASP A 129 20.61 6.66 16.50
N LEU A 130 21.21 7.62 15.82
CA LEU A 130 22.67 7.72 15.71
C LEU A 130 23.39 7.95 17.05
N THR A 131 22.73 8.54 18.04
CA THR A 131 23.30 8.73 19.38
C THR A 131 23.42 7.41 20.15
N LEU A 132 22.61 6.40 19.81
CA LEU A 132 22.70 5.07 20.39
C LEU A 132 23.94 4.29 19.89
N LEU A 133 24.53 4.70 18.78
CA LEU A 133 25.70 4.07 18.19
C LEU A 133 27.01 4.73 18.66
N PRO A 134 28.08 3.93 18.90
CA PRO A 134 29.39 4.48 19.24
C PRO A 134 29.89 5.49 18.20
N ASP A 135 30.39 6.61 18.65
CA ASP A 135 30.98 7.65 17.80
C ASP A 135 32.36 7.25 17.29
N ASN A 136 32.41 6.61 16.14
CA ASN A 136 33.60 6.05 15.54
C ASN A 136 33.52 6.02 14.00
N GLU A 137 34.62 5.58 13.38
CA GLU A 137 34.73 5.49 11.91
C GLU A 137 33.65 4.58 11.28
N ARG A 138 33.26 3.50 11.96
CA ARG A 138 32.22 2.58 11.45
C ARG A 138 30.87 3.28 11.26
N LYS A 139 30.47 4.12 12.24
CA LYS A 139 29.27 4.93 12.16
C LYS A 139 29.36 5.92 11.00
N ALA A 140 30.47 6.66 10.89
CA ALA A 140 30.70 7.62 9.81
C ALA A 140 30.64 6.96 8.41
N GLN A 141 31.23 5.77 8.26
CA GLN A 141 31.18 4.98 7.04
C GLN A 141 29.74 4.52 6.72
N GLY A 142 28.98 4.06 7.71
CA GLY A 142 27.59 3.67 7.53
C GLY A 142 26.72 4.86 7.05
N ILE A 143 26.84 6.01 7.69
CA ILE A 143 26.17 7.25 7.25
C ILE A 143 26.50 7.57 5.78
N ALA A 144 27.77 7.50 5.39
CA ALA A 144 28.17 7.78 4.02
C ALA A 144 27.57 6.79 2.99
N VAL A 145 27.44 5.50 3.36
CA VAL A 145 26.78 4.49 2.54
C VAL A 145 25.29 4.82 2.39
N GLY A 146 24.61 5.11 3.50
CA GLY A 146 23.17 5.45 3.48
C GLY A 146 22.87 6.67 2.59
N GLN A 147 23.65 7.75 2.73
CA GLN A 147 23.54 8.95 1.90
C GLN A 147 23.75 8.65 0.42
N ALA A 148 24.78 7.88 0.07
CA ALA A 148 25.09 7.57 -1.30
C ALA A 148 24.02 6.70 -1.96
N VAL A 149 23.47 5.71 -1.25
CA VAL A 149 22.40 4.85 -1.73
C VAL A 149 21.10 5.63 -1.92
N ALA A 150 20.67 6.36 -0.90
CA ALA A 150 19.46 7.18 -0.98
C ALA A 150 19.51 8.17 -2.14
N GLY A 151 20.63 8.88 -2.30
CA GLY A 151 20.80 9.84 -3.38
C GLY A 151 20.70 9.21 -4.78
N GLN A 152 21.30 8.04 -5.00
CA GLN A 152 21.20 7.34 -6.29
C GLN A 152 19.82 6.79 -6.57
N LEU A 153 19.15 6.20 -5.57
CA LEU A 153 17.79 5.68 -5.72
C LEU A 153 16.78 6.78 -6.00
N LEU A 154 16.85 7.89 -5.25
CA LEU A 154 15.99 9.06 -5.47
C LEU A 154 16.20 9.67 -6.85
N ALA A 155 17.45 9.76 -7.32
CA ALA A 155 17.75 10.22 -8.68
C ALA A 155 17.12 9.30 -9.73
N ALA A 156 17.23 7.98 -9.57
CA ALA A 156 16.66 7.00 -10.49
C ALA A 156 15.11 7.08 -10.54
N ARG A 157 14.46 7.38 -9.41
CA ARG A 157 13.00 7.48 -9.31
C ARG A 157 12.43 8.89 -9.52
N SER A 158 13.30 9.88 -9.76
CA SER A 158 12.88 11.30 -9.87
C SER A 158 11.98 11.60 -11.06
N ALA A 159 12.11 10.83 -12.15
CA ALA A 159 11.39 11.00 -13.41
C ALA A 159 10.58 9.74 -13.79
N ASP A 160 10.11 8.97 -12.82
CA ASP A 160 9.39 7.72 -13.05
C ASP A 160 7.93 7.88 -13.51
N GLY A 161 7.44 9.09 -13.64
CA GLY A 161 6.09 9.39 -14.13
C GLY A 161 5.05 9.63 -13.02
N ALA A 162 5.33 9.30 -11.76
CA ALA A 162 4.36 9.43 -10.67
C ALA A 162 3.87 10.87 -10.43
N ASN A 163 4.75 11.85 -10.64
CA ASN A 163 4.46 13.27 -10.42
C ASN A 163 3.98 14.02 -11.68
N VAL A 164 3.75 13.31 -12.78
CA VAL A 164 3.21 13.92 -13.99
C VAL A 164 1.75 14.33 -13.75
N THR A 165 1.40 15.57 -14.13
CA THR A 165 0.00 16.00 -14.14
C THR A 165 -0.65 15.48 -15.42
N PRO A 166 -1.58 14.51 -15.33
CA PRO A 166 -2.23 13.97 -16.52
C PRO A 166 -3.25 14.97 -17.09
N PRO A 167 -3.63 14.83 -18.37
CA PRO A 167 -4.77 15.54 -18.90
C PRO A 167 -6.04 15.16 -18.12
N PRO A 168 -7.08 16.04 -18.10
CA PRO A 168 -8.35 15.72 -17.47
C PRO A 168 -8.93 14.41 -18.03
N TYR A 169 -9.35 13.53 -17.13
CA TYR A 169 -10.02 12.31 -17.52
C TYR A 169 -11.38 12.60 -18.13
N VAL A 170 -11.69 11.95 -19.25
CA VAL A 170 -12.99 12.05 -19.93
C VAL A 170 -13.77 10.76 -19.64
N PRO A 171 -14.84 10.82 -18.81
CA PRO A 171 -15.67 9.66 -18.53
C PRO A 171 -16.30 9.08 -19.80
N GLY A 172 -16.48 7.75 -19.84
CA GLY A 172 -17.25 7.09 -20.87
C GLY A 172 -18.75 7.39 -20.76
N THR A 173 -19.48 7.10 -21.82
CA THR A 173 -20.94 7.35 -21.89
C THR A 173 -21.75 6.12 -22.25
N GLN A 174 -21.10 5.02 -22.60
CA GLN A 174 -21.79 3.77 -22.93
C GLN A 174 -22.05 2.95 -21.67
N PRO A 175 -23.06 2.09 -21.67
CA PRO A 175 -23.23 1.10 -20.60
C PRO A 175 -21.97 0.27 -20.43
N GLY A 176 -21.53 0.11 -19.19
CA GLY A 176 -20.26 -0.54 -18.86
C GLY A 176 -19.07 0.41 -18.67
N ASP A 177 -19.12 1.59 -19.26
CA ASP A 177 -18.06 2.58 -19.10
C ASP A 177 -18.04 3.20 -17.71
N TYR A 178 -16.83 3.42 -17.16
CA TYR A 178 -16.66 4.14 -15.92
C TYR A 178 -17.12 5.60 -16.05
N GLN A 179 -17.96 6.00 -15.11
CA GLN A 179 -18.44 7.35 -14.92
C GLN A 179 -18.09 7.84 -13.52
N LEU A 180 -17.96 9.16 -13.34
CA LEU A 180 -17.74 9.73 -12.03
C LEU A 180 -18.89 9.33 -11.09
N THR A 181 -18.56 8.97 -9.86
CA THR A 181 -19.51 8.35 -8.93
C THR A 181 -20.04 9.33 -7.89
N PRO A 182 -21.33 9.16 -7.49
CA PRO A 182 -21.88 9.96 -6.41
C PRO A 182 -21.21 9.67 -5.06
N PRO A 183 -21.34 10.57 -4.05
CA PRO A 183 -22.11 11.82 -4.11
C PRO A 183 -21.33 12.99 -4.66
N ASN A 184 -19.99 12.91 -4.70
CA ASN A 184 -19.14 14.08 -4.97
C ASN A 184 -18.75 14.21 -6.45
N PHE A 185 -18.93 13.18 -7.28
CA PHE A 185 -18.49 13.14 -8.66
C PHE A 185 -17.04 13.63 -8.83
N ALA A 186 -16.18 13.15 -7.89
CA ALA A 186 -14.78 13.54 -7.88
C ALA A 186 -14.07 13.16 -9.18
N PRO A 187 -13.12 13.98 -9.65
CA PRO A 187 -12.28 13.63 -10.80
C PRO A 187 -11.64 12.26 -10.63
N ALA A 188 -11.41 11.55 -11.74
CA ALA A 188 -10.73 10.27 -11.70
C ALA A 188 -9.30 10.41 -11.17
N ASP A 189 -8.93 9.56 -10.22
CA ASP A 189 -7.62 9.56 -9.55
C ASP A 189 -6.60 8.72 -10.33
N PHE A 190 -5.32 9.09 -10.20
CA PHE A 190 -4.17 8.29 -10.66
C PHE A 190 -4.21 7.90 -12.14
N THR A 191 -4.77 8.75 -13.00
CA THR A 191 -4.84 8.49 -14.44
C THR A 191 -3.46 8.43 -15.11
N GLN A 192 -2.39 8.96 -14.47
CA GLN A 192 -1.01 8.82 -14.88
C GLN A 192 -0.36 7.50 -14.41
N TRP A 193 -0.94 6.80 -13.43
CA TRP A 193 -0.31 5.62 -12.81
C TRP A 193 0.00 4.49 -13.79
N PRO A 194 -0.80 4.24 -14.84
CA PRO A 194 -0.46 3.30 -15.90
C PRO A 194 0.88 3.56 -16.62
N GLN A 195 1.39 4.79 -16.53
CA GLN A 195 2.65 5.21 -17.17
C GLN A 195 3.81 5.33 -16.17
N VAL A 196 3.58 5.06 -14.90
CA VAL A 196 4.67 5.04 -13.91
C VAL A 196 5.61 3.87 -14.23
N THR A 197 6.90 4.15 -14.25
CA THR A 197 7.92 3.12 -14.45
C THR A 197 7.85 2.12 -13.29
N PRO A 198 7.62 0.82 -13.52
CA PRO A 198 7.63 -0.18 -12.47
C PRO A 198 8.96 -0.26 -11.72
N PHE A 199 8.95 -0.88 -10.56
CA PHE A 199 10.15 -1.11 -9.75
C PHE A 199 10.91 -2.36 -10.21
N ALA A 200 10.19 -3.42 -10.56
CA ALA A 200 10.77 -4.71 -10.92
C ALA A 200 10.14 -5.34 -12.18
N LEU A 201 8.88 -5.07 -12.47
CA LEU A 201 8.24 -5.55 -13.70
C LEU A 201 8.84 -4.84 -14.92
N GLU A 202 8.91 -5.54 -16.05
CA GLU A 202 9.34 -4.93 -17.30
C GLU A 202 8.30 -3.94 -17.84
N ARG A 203 7.00 -4.25 -17.65
CA ARG A 203 5.87 -3.44 -18.12
C ARG A 203 4.69 -3.54 -17.15
N ALA A 204 3.90 -2.48 -17.09
CA ALA A 204 2.69 -2.41 -16.28
C ALA A 204 1.59 -3.42 -16.70
N ASP A 205 1.56 -3.81 -17.96
CA ASP A 205 0.56 -4.70 -18.55
C ASP A 205 0.93 -6.19 -18.56
N GLU A 206 2.07 -6.55 -17.96
CA GLU A 206 2.62 -7.91 -18.03
C GLU A 206 1.65 -8.97 -17.49
N PHE A 207 0.98 -8.68 -16.40
CA PHE A 207 -0.01 -9.55 -15.75
C PHE A 207 -1.44 -9.02 -15.85
N ARG A 208 -1.76 -8.23 -16.89
CA ARG A 208 -3.12 -7.73 -17.08
C ARG A 208 -4.11 -8.88 -17.17
N PRO A 209 -5.15 -8.94 -16.30
CA PRO A 209 -6.16 -9.98 -16.38
C PRO A 209 -6.97 -9.88 -17.67
N GLY A 210 -7.68 -10.94 -18.04
CA GLY A 210 -8.66 -10.87 -19.13
C GLY A 210 -9.75 -9.83 -18.86
N PRO A 211 -10.57 -9.46 -19.88
CA PRO A 211 -11.57 -8.40 -19.73
C PRO A 211 -12.65 -8.75 -18.69
N PRO A 212 -13.34 -7.72 -18.13
CA PRO A 212 -14.52 -7.96 -17.30
C PRO A 212 -15.63 -8.69 -18.08
N PRO A 213 -16.60 -9.31 -17.40
CA PRO A 213 -17.66 -10.07 -18.08
C PRO A 213 -18.54 -9.15 -18.93
N ALA A 214 -19.00 -9.66 -20.07
CA ALA A 214 -19.97 -8.94 -20.90
C ALA A 214 -21.27 -8.69 -20.12
N LEU A 215 -21.87 -7.50 -20.26
CA LEU A 215 -23.03 -7.07 -19.48
C LEU A 215 -24.24 -8.00 -19.60
N ILE A 216 -24.40 -8.66 -20.75
CA ILE A 216 -25.50 -9.61 -21.00
C ILE A 216 -25.18 -11.06 -20.59
N SER A 217 -24.02 -11.30 -19.96
CA SER A 217 -23.60 -12.65 -19.57
C SER A 217 -24.25 -13.09 -18.25
N ALA A 218 -24.44 -14.41 -18.09
CA ALA A 218 -24.92 -14.97 -16.84
C ALA A 218 -23.98 -14.65 -15.66
N LEU A 219 -22.66 -14.64 -15.89
CA LEU A 219 -21.69 -14.28 -14.87
C LEU A 219 -21.86 -12.82 -14.39
N TYR A 220 -22.06 -11.88 -15.33
CA TYR A 220 -22.33 -10.49 -14.95
C TYR A 220 -23.63 -10.38 -14.14
N THR A 221 -24.70 -11.05 -14.57
CA THR A 221 -25.97 -11.08 -13.82
C THR A 221 -25.77 -11.57 -12.38
N GLU A 222 -25.01 -12.65 -12.19
CA GLU A 222 -24.73 -13.21 -10.88
C GLU A 222 -24.00 -12.20 -9.98
N VAL A 223 -22.86 -11.65 -10.42
CA VAL A 223 -22.03 -10.75 -9.61
C VAL A 223 -22.69 -9.37 -9.41
N PHE A 224 -23.51 -8.93 -10.36
CA PHE A 224 -24.33 -7.73 -10.23
C PHE A 224 -25.37 -7.90 -9.12
N ASN A 225 -26.15 -8.99 -9.13
CA ASN A 225 -27.18 -9.23 -8.11
C ASN A 225 -26.57 -9.51 -6.74
N GLU A 226 -25.38 -10.11 -6.67
CA GLU A 226 -24.66 -10.28 -5.42
C GLU A 226 -24.33 -8.92 -4.79
N VAL A 227 -23.63 -8.03 -5.51
CA VAL A 227 -23.24 -6.74 -4.94
C VAL A 227 -24.44 -5.82 -4.74
N LYS A 228 -25.47 -5.88 -5.58
CA LYS A 228 -26.74 -5.15 -5.42
C LYS A 228 -27.39 -5.50 -4.07
N SER A 229 -27.39 -6.78 -3.71
CA SER A 229 -27.96 -7.28 -2.47
C SER A 229 -27.07 -7.03 -1.26
N LEU A 230 -25.82 -7.48 -1.30
CA LEU A 230 -24.90 -7.41 -0.14
C LEU A 230 -24.32 -6.02 0.08
N GLY A 231 -24.01 -5.29 -1.01
CA GLY A 231 -23.32 -4.01 -0.95
C GLY A 231 -24.19 -2.81 -0.61
N PHE A 232 -25.52 -2.96 -0.63
CA PHE A 232 -26.47 -1.88 -0.39
C PHE A 232 -26.38 -1.34 1.03
N ILE A 233 -26.48 -0.02 1.21
CA ILE A 233 -26.43 0.60 2.54
C ILE A 233 -27.52 0.04 3.46
N ASP A 234 -28.75 -0.13 2.95
CA ASP A 234 -29.90 -0.69 3.67
C ASP A 234 -30.10 -2.19 3.39
N SER A 235 -28.99 -2.94 3.17
CA SER A 235 -29.08 -4.38 2.90
C SER A 235 -29.74 -5.15 4.02
N THR A 236 -30.71 -5.99 3.67
CA THR A 236 -31.40 -6.93 4.57
C THR A 236 -30.83 -8.36 4.47
N THR A 237 -29.88 -8.58 3.57
CA THR A 237 -29.27 -9.90 3.31
C THR A 237 -27.83 -9.99 3.83
N ARG A 238 -27.12 -8.84 3.94
CA ARG A 238 -25.79 -8.77 4.52
C ARG A 238 -25.86 -9.05 6.02
N THR A 239 -25.00 -9.94 6.52
CA THR A 239 -24.92 -10.24 7.95
C THR A 239 -24.20 -9.12 8.72
N ALA A 240 -24.32 -9.13 10.06
CA ALA A 240 -23.57 -8.20 10.91
C ALA A 240 -22.06 -8.37 10.75
N GLU A 241 -21.57 -9.61 10.66
CA GLU A 241 -20.16 -9.93 10.40
C GLU A 241 -19.67 -9.36 9.06
N GLN A 242 -20.45 -9.52 7.98
CA GLN A 242 -20.11 -8.95 6.68
C GLN A 242 -20.11 -7.42 6.69
N THR A 243 -20.96 -6.80 7.51
CA THR A 243 -20.95 -5.35 7.71
C THR A 243 -19.68 -4.91 8.42
N GLU A 244 -19.29 -5.60 9.50
CA GLU A 244 -18.05 -5.34 10.22
C GLU A 244 -16.83 -5.50 9.32
N ILE A 245 -16.75 -6.59 8.55
CA ILE A 245 -15.68 -6.81 7.56
C ILE A 245 -15.62 -5.65 6.55
N GLY A 246 -16.76 -5.21 6.01
CA GLY A 246 -16.83 -4.11 5.04
C GLY A 246 -16.33 -2.78 5.58
N GLU A 247 -16.60 -2.49 6.85
CA GLU A 247 -16.13 -1.28 7.54
C GLU A 247 -14.69 -1.40 8.03
N PHE A 248 -14.24 -2.59 8.47
CA PHE A 248 -12.91 -2.84 9.00
C PHE A 248 -11.81 -2.56 7.95
N TRP A 249 -11.93 -3.15 6.76
CA TRP A 249 -10.93 -3.03 5.68
C TRP A 249 -11.11 -1.77 4.81
N LYS A 250 -11.74 -0.74 5.33
CA LYS A 250 -12.01 0.51 4.59
C LYS A 250 -10.78 1.40 4.42
N GLY A 251 -9.78 1.24 5.28
CA GLY A 251 -8.54 2.02 5.27
C GLY A 251 -7.63 1.72 4.07
N ASN A 252 -6.48 2.37 4.06
CA ASN A 252 -5.45 2.16 3.04
C ASN A 252 -4.86 0.76 3.16
N ILE A 253 -5.13 -0.08 2.19
CA ILE A 253 -4.83 -1.52 2.29
C ILE A 253 -3.32 -1.83 2.39
N GLN A 254 -2.46 -1.03 1.79
CA GLN A 254 -1.00 -1.19 1.90
C GLN A 254 -0.48 -0.94 3.33
N ASP A 255 -1.13 -0.05 4.09
CA ASP A 255 -0.75 0.23 5.47
C ASP A 255 -0.98 -1.01 6.35
N PHE A 256 -2.10 -1.71 6.17
CA PHE A 256 -2.36 -2.99 6.85
C PHE A 256 -1.28 -4.03 6.55
N TRP A 257 -0.85 -4.16 5.29
CA TRP A 257 0.14 -5.16 4.93
C TRP A 257 1.54 -4.83 5.44
N ASN A 258 1.88 -3.56 5.57
CA ASN A 258 3.10 -3.13 6.26
C ASN A 258 3.06 -3.44 7.76
N GLU A 259 1.92 -3.25 8.45
CA GLU A 259 1.76 -3.61 9.86
C GLU A 259 1.75 -5.13 10.08
N ILE A 260 1.12 -5.89 9.20
CA ILE A 260 1.17 -7.36 9.25
C ILE A 260 2.60 -7.87 9.08
N ALA A 261 3.35 -7.31 8.11
CA ALA A 261 4.76 -7.63 7.91
C ALA A 261 5.62 -7.29 9.13
N GLN A 262 5.40 -6.12 9.74
CA GLN A 262 6.06 -5.71 10.97
C GLN A 262 5.77 -6.69 12.12
N THR A 263 4.50 -7.07 12.31
CA THR A 263 4.10 -8.06 13.30
C THR A 263 4.79 -9.41 13.06
N ALA A 264 4.83 -9.86 11.80
CA ALA A 264 5.48 -11.13 11.46
C ALA A 264 7.00 -11.09 11.66
N ALA A 265 7.65 -9.99 11.26
CA ALA A 265 9.09 -9.80 11.47
C ALA A 265 9.47 -9.81 12.94
N LEU A 266 8.70 -9.13 13.80
CA LEU A 266 8.89 -9.11 15.26
C LEU A 266 8.66 -10.48 15.88
N GLN A 267 7.58 -11.18 15.55
CA GLN A 267 7.31 -12.52 16.08
C GLN A 267 8.37 -13.56 15.69
N ARG A 268 9.00 -13.39 14.53
CA ARG A 268 10.06 -14.26 14.03
C ARG A 268 11.47 -13.76 14.35
N HIS A 269 11.59 -12.67 15.08
CA HIS A 269 12.87 -12.07 15.48
C HIS A 269 13.81 -11.87 14.29
N LEU A 270 13.31 -11.33 13.18
CA LEU A 270 14.16 -11.04 12.03
C LEU A 270 15.23 -10.03 12.41
N ASN A 271 16.46 -10.30 12.00
CA ASN A 271 17.57 -9.36 12.11
C ASN A 271 17.41 -8.21 11.09
N LEU A 272 18.34 -7.26 11.12
CA LEU A 272 18.30 -6.07 10.28
C LEU A 272 18.25 -6.44 8.78
N GLU A 273 19.14 -7.30 8.33
CA GLU A 273 19.24 -7.71 6.91
C GLU A 273 17.98 -8.46 6.45
N GLY A 274 17.48 -9.37 7.29
CA GLY A 274 16.26 -10.12 7.02
C GLY A 274 15.05 -9.20 6.91
N SER A 275 14.94 -8.21 7.81
CA SER A 275 13.87 -7.20 7.77
C SER A 275 14.02 -6.28 6.54
N ALA A 276 15.22 -5.80 6.23
CA ALA A 276 15.46 -4.96 5.07
C ALA A 276 15.04 -5.65 3.77
N ARG A 277 15.42 -6.93 3.60
CA ARG A 277 15.01 -7.72 2.43
C ARG A 277 13.50 -7.97 2.39
N LEU A 278 12.88 -8.32 3.53
CA LEU A 278 11.43 -8.57 3.61
C LEU A 278 10.63 -7.34 3.16
N PHE A 279 10.92 -6.19 3.76
CA PHE A 279 10.15 -4.97 3.46
C PHE A 279 10.43 -4.45 2.04
N ALA A 280 11.64 -4.60 1.52
CA ALA A 280 11.93 -4.27 0.12
C ALA A 280 11.12 -5.14 -0.85
N LEU A 281 11.10 -6.48 -0.66
CA LEU A 281 10.27 -7.38 -1.48
C LEU A 281 8.79 -7.07 -1.36
N LEU A 282 8.30 -6.84 -0.13
CA LEU A 282 6.90 -6.50 0.11
C LEU A 282 6.52 -5.24 -0.67
N ASP A 283 7.22 -4.14 -0.43
CA ASP A 283 6.77 -2.85 -0.92
C ASP A 283 7.03 -2.64 -2.41
N ILE A 284 8.08 -3.24 -2.96
CA ILE A 284 8.26 -3.32 -4.41
C ILE A 284 7.10 -4.10 -5.04
N SER A 285 6.68 -5.22 -4.43
CA SER A 285 5.54 -6.00 -4.91
C SER A 285 4.23 -5.22 -4.83
N LEU A 286 3.99 -4.47 -3.74
CA LEU A 286 2.80 -3.64 -3.59
C LEU A 286 2.79 -2.48 -4.58
N ALA A 287 3.93 -1.83 -4.82
CA ALA A 287 4.05 -0.73 -5.76
C ALA A 287 3.82 -1.18 -7.21
N ASP A 288 4.43 -2.26 -7.64
CA ASP A 288 4.25 -2.79 -8.99
C ASP A 288 2.84 -3.36 -9.20
N THR A 289 2.26 -3.99 -8.17
CA THR A 289 0.85 -4.38 -8.18
C THR A 289 -0.06 -3.16 -8.36
N ALA A 290 0.25 -2.03 -7.72
CA ALA A 290 -0.52 -0.79 -7.87
C ALA A 290 -0.42 -0.23 -9.29
N ILE A 291 0.75 -0.23 -9.89
CA ILE A 291 0.97 0.20 -11.27
C ILE A 291 0.20 -0.72 -12.23
N ALA A 292 0.31 -2.04 -12.05
CA ALA A 292 -0.33 -3.02 -12.91
C ALA A 292 -1.88 -2.98 -12.82
N PHE A 293 -2.45 -2.84 -11.63
CA PHE A 293 -3.91 -2.77 -11.56
C PHE A 293 -4.46 -1.43 -12.08
N PHE A 294 -3.76 -0.29 -11.92
CA PHE A 294 -4.19 0.96 -12.53
C PHE A 294 -4.10 0.93 -14.07
N GLU A 295 -3.08 0.25 -14.59
CA GLU A 295 -2.99 -0.02 -16.02
C GLU A 295 -4.22 -0.77 -16.51
N ALA A 296 -4.57 -1.88 -15.87
CA ALA A 296 -5.74 -2.66 -16.21
C ALA A 296 -7.05 -1.87 -16.01
N LYS A 297 -7.18 -1.09 -14.92
CA LYS A 297 -8.36 -0.26 -14.65
C LYS A 297 -8.63 0.74 -15.76
N TYR A 298 -7.64 1.49 -16.20
CA TYR A 298 -7.80 2.49 -17.26
C TYR A 298 -7.82 1.89 -18.68
N THR A 299 -7.32 0.66 -18.84
CA THR A 299 -7.49 -0.10 -20.09
C THR A 299 -8.93 -0.58 -20.26
N TYR A 300 -9.52 -1.17 -19.22
CA TYR A 300 -10.88 -1.72 -19.31
C TYR A 300 -11.95 -0.69 -19.02
N ASN A 301 -11.65 0.33 -18.26
CA ASN A 301 -12.53 1.46 -17.96
C ASN A 301 -13.92 1.04 -17.48
N PHE A 302 -14.01 0.00 -16.64
CA PHE A 302 -15.26 -0.63 -16.25
C PHE A 302 -15.96 0.14 -15.12
N TRP A 303 -17.26 0.31 -15.24
CA TRP A 303 -18.08 1.06 -14.29
C TRP A 303 -18.11 0.44 -12.87
N ARG A 304 -18.39 1.29 -11.87
CA ARG A 304 -18.56 0.88 -10.48
C ARG A 304 -19.96 0.31 -10.23
N PRO A 305 -20.14 -0.54 -9.19
CA PRO A 305 -21.45 -1.08 -8.84
C PRO A 305 -22.54 -0.02 -8.68
N VAL A 306 -22.23 1.13 -8.07
CA VAL A 306 -23.20 2.21 -7.91
C VAL A 306 -23.75 2.71 -9.25
N THR A 307 -22.89 2.94 -10.23
CA THR A 307 -23.31 3.36 -11.57
C THR A 307 -24.07 2.25 -12.27
N ALA A 308 -23.54 1.03 -12.25
CA ALA A 308 -24.16 -0.14 -12.89
C ALA A 308 -25.58 -0.40 -12.35
N ILE A 309 -25.77 -0.35 -11.03
CA ILE A 309 -27.06 -0.63 -10.41
C ILE A 309 -28.06 0.51 -10.63
N GLN A 310 -27.60 1.76 -10.59
CA GLN A 310 -28.48 2.90 -10.85
C GLN A 310 -28.94 2.97 -12.30
N LEU A 311 -28.12 2.51 -13.25
CA LEU A 311 -28.34 2.58 -14.70
C LEU A 311 -28.58 1.21 -15.37
N ALA A 312 -28.96 0.18 -14.60
CA ALA A 312 -29.10 -1.18 -15.15
C ALA A 312 -30.09 -1.29 -16.32
N ASP A 313 -31.10 -0.42 -16.38
CA ASP A 313 -32.05 -0.38 -17.51
C ASP A 313 -31.37 -0.07 -18.86
N THR A 314 -30.11 0.36 -18.84
CA THR A 314 -29.34 0.70 -20.05
C THR A 314 -28.38 -0.41 -20.50
N ASP A 315 -28.14 -1.43 -19.69
CA ASP A 315 -27.09 -2.44 -19.93
C ASP A 315 -27.49 -3.54 -20.92
N GLY A 316 -28.76 -3.56 -21.31
CA GLY A 316 -29.32 -4.55 -22.25
C GLY A 316 -29.53 -5.94 -21.66
N ASN A 317 -29.35 -6.11 -20.36
CA ASN A 317 -29.53 -7.37 -19.64
C ASN A 317 -30.89 -7.41 -18.91
N PRO A 318 -31.85 -8.22 -19.35
CA PRO A 318 -33.18 -8.26 -18.73
C PRO A 318 -33.18 -8.89 -17.32
N GLN A 319 -32.06 -9.43 -16.84
CA GLN A 319 -31.90 -10.06 -15.53
C GLN A 319 -31.24 -9.15 -14.50
N THR A 320 -30.84 -7.94 -14.91
CA THR A 320 -30.36 -6.86 -14.04
C THR A 320 -31.45 -5.80 -13.92
N GLU A 321 -31.83 -5.47 -12.71
CA GLU A 321 -32.88 -4.49 -12.45
C GLU A 321 -32.29 -3.22 -11.83
N ALA A 322 -32.63 -2.07 -12.38
CA ALA A 322 -32.16 -0.79 -11.88
C ALA A 322 -32.72 -0.45 -10.48
N ASN A 323 -31.88 0.18 -9.67
CA ASN A 323 -32.29 0.85 -8.45
C ASN A 323 -31.64 2.26 -8.42
N PRO A 324 -32.34 3.29 -8.90
CA PRO A 324 -31.79 4.65 -8.99
C PRO A 324 -31.36 5.27 -7.65
N THR A 325 -31.82 4.72 -6.54
CA THR A 325 -31.49 5.19 -5.18
C THR A 325 -30.45 4.34 -4.47
N TRP A 326 -29.92 3.31 -5.14
CA TRP A 326 -28.94 2.43 -4.54
C TRP A 326 -27.65 3.18 -4.18
N LEU A 327 -27.18 3.00 -2.95
CA LEU A 327 -25.90 3.51 -2.48
C LEU A 327 -25.11 2.39 -1.80
N PRO A 328 -23.77 2.39 -1.92
CA PRO A 328 -22.94 1.43 -1.23
C PRO A 328 -22.92 1.64 0.28
N LEU A 329 -22.62 0.61 1.06
CA LEU A 329 -22.47 0.67 2.52
C LEU A 329 -21.58 1.84 2.95
N THR A 330 -20.45 2.03 2.28
CA THR A 330 -19.48 3.08 2.61
C THR A 330 -19.86 4.47 2.11
N THR A 331 -21.02 4.64 1.50
CA THR A 331 -21.57 5.91 0.96
C THR A 331 -20.72 6.63 -0.08
N LYS A 332 -19.42 6.38 -0.10
CA LYS A 332 -18.47 6.93 -1.09
C LYS A 332 -17.85 5.80 -1.90
N THR A 333 -17.62 6.05 -3.16
CA THR A 333 -16.92 5.14 -4.08
C THR A 333 -15.59 5.75 -4.47
N ALA A 334 -14.55 4.93 -4.56
CA ALA A 334 -13.23 5.37 -5.03
C ALA A 334 -13.34 5.92 -6.46
N PRO A 335 -12.71 7.06 -6.76
CA PRO A 335 -12.86 7.74 -8.05
C PRO A 335 -11.92 7.16 -9.12
N ASP A 336 -12.04 5.87 -9.37
CA ASP A 336 -11.32 5.12 -10.40
C ASP A 336 -12.17 3.95 -10.92
N PRO A 337 -11.89 3.38 -12.11
CA PRO A 337 -12.64 2.25 -12.65
C PRO A 337 -12.68 1.03 -11.72
N SER A 338 -13.74 0.21 -11.82
CA SER A 338 -13.96 -0.89 -10.89
C SER A 338 -12.95 -2.02 -11.03
N TYR A 339 -12.73 -2.50 -12.25
CA TYR A 339 -12.02 -3.74 -12.55
C TYR A 339 -10.55 -3.50 -12.93
N PRO A 340 -9.60 -4.25 -12.34
CA PRO A 340 -9.71 -5.21 -11.24
C PRO A 340 -9.74 -4.55 -9.85
N GLY A 341 -10.04 -5.33 -8.80
CA GLY A 341 -10.16 -4.86 -7.44
C GLY A 341 -8.81 -4.58 -6.76
N ALA A 342 -8.55 -3.33 -6.40
CA ALA A 342 -7.29 -2.89 -5.81
C ALA A 342 -6.98 -3.55 -4.44
N HIS A 343 -7.95 -3.58 -3.51
CA HIS A 343 -7.76 -4.25 -2.21
C HIS A 343 -7.39 -5.72 -2.37
N SER A 344 -8.02 -6.41 -3.32
CA SER A 344 -7.76 -7.82 -3.61
C SER A 344 -6.36 -8.04 -4.19
N ALA A 345 -5.92 -7.14 -5.08
CA ALA A 345 -4.60 -7.21 -5.69
C ALA A 345 -3.48 -6.97 -4.66
N ILE A 346 -3.54 -5.86 -3.94
CA ILE A 346 -2.56 -5.51 -2.91
C ILE A 346 -2.51 -6.57 -1.80
N SER A 347 -3.68 -7.03 -1.33
CA SER A 347 -3.72 -8.03 -0.26
C SER A 347 -3.15 -9.37 -0.71
N LYS A 348 -3.44 -9.81 -1.93
CA LYS A 348 -2.86 -11.05 -2.44
C LYS A 348 -1.35 -10.93 -2.63
N ALA A 349 -0.86 -9.80 -3.14
CA ALA A 349 0.58 -9.57 -3.26
C ALA A 349 1.28 -9.60 -1.89
N GLY A 350 0.76 -8.86 -0.91
CA GLY A 350 1.31 -8.88 0.45
C GLY A 350 1.30 -10.27 1.09
N ALA A 351 0.17 -10.99 1.00
CA ALA A 351 0.06 -12.35 1.50
C ALA A 351 1.03 -13.30 0.80
N THR A 352 1.26 -13.15 -0.49
CA THR A 352 2.20 -13.98 -1.26
C THR A 352 3.62 -13.77 -0.76
N VAL A 353 4.10 -12.53 -0.66
CA VAL A 353 5.45 -12.22 -0.13
C VAL A 353 5.63 -12.74 1.29
N LEU A 354 4.67 -12.49 2.20
CA LEU A 354 4.77 -12.97 3.58
C LEU A 354 4.73 -14.50 3.67
N SER A 355 3.98 -15.16 2.79
CA SER A 355 3.94 -16.62 2.72
C SER A 355 5.28 -17.23 2.26
N PHE A 356 6.00 -16.58 1.37
CA PHE A 356 7.36 -16.98 1.00
C PHE A 356 8.32 -16.94 2.18
N TYR A 357 8.26 -15.86 2.98
CA TYR A 357 9.15 -15.69 4.13
C TYR A 357 8.84 -16.60 5.30
N PHE A 358 7.56 -16.76 5.63
CA PHE A 358 7.13 -17.34 6.91
C PHE A 358 6.29 -18.61 6.78
N GLY A 359 5.89 -18.95 5.53
CA GLY A 359 4.84 -19.92 5.28
C GLY A 359 3.45 -19.29 5.49
N ASP A 360 2.45 -19.73 4.73
CA ASP A 360 1.09 -19.13 4.78
C ASP A 360 0.43 -19.30 6.16
N ARG A 361 0.69 -20.41 6.86
CA ARG A 361 0.17 -20.65 8.21
C ARG A 361 0.92 -19.80 9.24
N PHE A 362 0.33 -18.66 9.56
CA PHE A 362 0.88 -17.72 10.52
C PHE A 362 -0.27 -17.07 11.30
N THR A 363 -0.16 -17.07 12.65
CA THR A 363 -1.20 -16.50 13.51
C THR A 363 -0.83 -15.07 13.87
N PHE A 364 -1.76 -14.13 13.63
CA PHE A 364 -1.57 -12.72 13.91
C PHE A 364 -2.90 -12.00 14.09
N ASP A 365 -2.83 -10.84 14.69
CA ASP A 365 -3.94 -9.94 14.90
C ASP A 365 -3.81 -8.73 13.99
N VAL A 366 -4.96 -8.18 13.55
CA VAL A 366 -5.05 -6.95 12.77
C VAL A 366 -6.04 -6.02 13.45
N SER A 367 -5.67 -4.76 13.62
CA SER A 367 -6.55 -3.67 14.03
C SER A 367 -6.82 -2.73 12.87
N SER A 368 -7.86 -1.91 12.98
CA SER A 368 -8.25 -0.97 11.93
C SER A 368 -8.56 0.41 12.49
N GLU A 369 -7.95 1.44 11.89
CA GLU A 369 -8.30 2.83 12.19
C GLU A 369 -9.73 3.18 11.76
N SER A 370 -10.24 2.49 10.73
CA SER A 370 -11.59 2.69 10.22
C SER A 370 -12.65 2.15 11.17
N LEU A 371 -12.28 1.23 12.08
CA LEU A 371 -13.18 0.60 13.04
C LEU A 371 -12.47 0.40 14.38
N ALA A 372 -12.26 1.51 15.09
CA ALA A 372 -11.50 1.54 16.34
C ALA A 372 -12.06 0.58 17.39
N GLY A 373 -11.18 -0.14 18.08
CA GLY A 373 -11.55 -1.10 19.14
C GLY A 373 -11.93 -2.49 18.63
N VAL A 374 -11.96 -2.72 17.32
CA VAL A 374 -12.14 -4.05 16.72
C VAL A 374 -10.77 -4.61 16.32
N THR A 375 -10.52 -5.85 16.74
CA THR A 375 -9.34 -6.64 16.35
C THR A 375 -9.81 -7.92 15.66
N ARG A 376 -9.22 -8.23 14.51
CA ARG A 376 -9.52 -9.46 13.77
C ARG A 376 -8.33 -10.42 13.85
N HIS A 377 -8.65 -11.70 14.09
CA HIS A 377 -7.64 -12.76 14.30
C HIS A 377 -7.53 -13.64 13.07
N PHE A 378 -6.33 -13.84 12.58
CA PHE A 378 -6.06 -14.70 11.42
C PHE A 378 -5.06 -15.79 11.74
N THR A 379 -5.21 -16.94 11.07
CA THR A 379 -4.31 -18.10 11.16
C THR A 379 -3.52 -18.33 9.87
N SER A 380 -3.74 -17.48 8.85
CA SER A 380 -2.95 -17.48 7.62
C SER A 380 -3.02 -16.12 6.94
N PHE A 381 -1.96 -15.78 6.19
CA PHE A 381 -1.93 -14.57 5.38
C PHE A 381 -2.97 -14.61 4.25
N SER A 382 -3.18 -15.78 3.65
CA SER A 382 -4.18 -15.96 2.61
C SER A 382 -5.61 -15.72 3.10
N ALA A 383 -5.93 -16.07 4.35
CA ALA A 383 -7.25 -15.81 4.93
C ALA A 383 -7.50 -14.30 5.13
N ALA A 384 -6.50 -13.56 5.61
CA ALA A 384 -6.60 -12.11 5.74
C ALA A 384 -6.76 -11.43 4.37
N ALA A 385 -6.01 -11.88 3.36
CA ALA A 385 -6.10 -11.35 2.00
C ALA A 385 -7.48 -11.61 1.36
N GLU A 386 -8.03 -12.81 1.58
CA GLU A 386 -9.37 -13.16 1.09
C GLU A 386 -10.43 -12.27 1.73
N GLU A 387 -10.39 -12.11 3.05
CA GLU A 387 -11.34 -11.27 3.77
C GLU A 387 -11.24 -9.79 3.35
N ALA A 388 -10.02 -9.25 3.24
CA ALA A 388 -9.79 -7.89 2.78
C ALA A 388 -10.33 -7.65 1.36
N GLY A 389 -10.21 -8.62 0.48
CA GLY A 389 -10.80 -8.57 -0.87
C GLY A 389 -12.32 -8.63 -0.85
N LEU A 390 -12.90 -9.58 -0.11
CA LEU A 390 -14.36 -9.75 0.02
C LEU A 390 -15.04 -8.57 0.70
N SER A 391 -14.33 -7.87 1.58
CA SER A 391 -14.82 -6.67 2.23
C SER A 391 -15.37 -5.64 1.24
N ARG A 392 -14.80 -5.60 0.03
CA ARG A 392 -15.19 -4.62 -0.99
C ARG A 392 -16.51 -4.96 -1.68
N ILE A 393 -16.89 -6.23 -1.70
CA ILE A 393 -18.22 -6.67 -2.16
C ILE A 393 -19.26 -6.28 -1.09
N TYR A 394 -18.97 -6.57 0.17
CA TYR A 394 -19.85 -6.22 1.29
C TYR A 394 -20.00 -4.69 1.47
N ALA A 395 -18.96 -3.94 1.15
CA ALA A 395 -18.96 -2.49 1.14
C ALA A 395 -19.64 -1.87 -0.11
N GLY A 396 -19.98 -2.67 -1.12
CA GLY A 396 -20.63 -2.19 -2.35
C GLY A 396 -19.68 -1.50 -3.33
N GLN A 397 -18.38 -1.77 -3.25
CA GLN A 397 -17.34 -1.09 -4.01
C GLN A 397 -16.93 -1.81 -5.29
N HIS A 398 -17.04 -3.15 -5.31
CA HIS A 398 -16.54 -4.02 -6.37
C HIS A 398 -17.49 -5.20 -6.63
N PHE A 399 -17.45 -5.69 -7.87
CA PHE A 399 -18.03 -6.98 -8.22
C PHE A 399 -17.10 -8.13 -7.79
N ARG A 400 -17.65 -9.35 -7.66
CA ARG A 400 -16.82 -10.52 -7.35
C ARG A 400 -15.78 -10.82 -8.43
N THR A 401 -16.06 -10.51 -9.67
CA THR A 401 -15.10 -10.63 -10.78
C THR A 401 -13.92 -9.71 -10.62
N ASP A 402 -14.11 -8.50 -10.07
CA ASP A 402 -13.02 -7.58 -9.79
C ASP A 402 -12.09 -8.15 -8.71
N HIS A 403 -12.69 -8.76 -7.66
CA HIS A 403 -11.96 -9.44 -6.60
C HIS A 403 -11.10 -10.59 -7.15
N ILE A 404 -11.69 -11.47 -7.95
CA ILE A 404 -10.99 -12.63 -8.52
C ILE A 404 -9.84 -12.18 -9.42
N ALA A 405 -10.09 -11.21 -10.30
CA ALA A 405 -9.08 -10.67 -11.20
C ALA A 405 -7.95 -9.95 -10.44
N GLY A 406 -8.30 -9.16 -9.42
CA GLY A 406 -7.32 -8.50 -8.56
C GLY A 406 -6.41 -9.51 -7.85
N LYS A 407 -6.98 -10.55 -7.25
CA LYS A 407 -6.19 -11.64 -6.63
C LYS A 407 -5.24 -12.30 -7.63
N GLY A 408 -5.71 -12.60 -8.82
CA GLY A 408 -4.88 -13.19 -9.87
C GLY A 408 -3.69 -12.31 -10.21
N LEU A 409 -3.94 -11.03 -10.46
CA LEU A 409 -2.91 -10.06 -10.79
C LEU A 409 -1.90 -9.90 -9.66
N GLY A 410 -2.35 -9.62 -8.42
CA GLY A 410 -1.44 -9.39 -7.29
C GLY A 410 -0.58 -10.62 -6.95
N GLY A 411 -1.14 -11.83 -7.08
CA GLY A 411 -0.38 -13.06 -6.89
C GLY A 411 0.74 -13.22 -7.92
N GLN A 412 0.44 -13.06 -9.21
CA GLN A 412 1.41 -13.19 -10.30
C GLN A 412 2.53 -12.14 -10.21
N VAL A 413 2.18 -10.88 -9.88
CA VAL A 413 3.18 -9.82 -9.67
C VAL A 413 4.14 -10.19 -8.54
N ALA A 414 3.62 -10.58 -7.37
CA ALA A 414 4.47 -10.90 -6.22
C ALA A 414 5.32 -12.16 -6.45
N GLU A 415 4.77 -13.20 -7.10
CA GLU A 415 5.51 -14.40 -7.50
C GLU A 415 6.67 -14.05 -8.45
N SER A 416 6.40 -13.25 -9.49
CA SER A 416 7.44 -12.80 -10.42
C SER A 416 8.55 -12.01 -9.73
N ILE A 417 8.20 -11.12 -8.80
CA ILE A 417 9.17 -10.30 -8.08
C ILE A 417 10.05 -11.16 -7.17
N ASP A 418 9.44 -12.06 -6.37
CA ASP A 418 10.22 -12.95 -5.49
C ASP A 418 11.17 -13.87 -6.29
N GLU A 419 10.77 -14.29 -7.49
CA GLU A 419 11.58 -15.12 -8.35
C GLU A 419 12.74 -14.37 -9.03
N ASN A 420 12.68 -13.06 -9.19
CA ASN A 420 13.59 -12.34 -10.08
C ASN A 420 14.51 -11.33 -9.39
N ILE A 421 14.16 -10.79 -8.22
CA ILE A 421 14.98 -9.77 -7.55
C ILE A 421 15.43 -10.18 -6.14
N LEU A 422 16.42 -9.50 -5.61
CA LEU A 422 16.99 -9.68 -4.26
C LEU A 422 17.33 -11.14 -3.95
N ARG A 423 17.86 -11.87 -4.93
CA ARG A 423 18.20 -13.30 -4.82
C ARG A 423 19.52 -13.50 -4.08
N GLY A 424 19.64 -14.64 -3.40
CA GLY A 424 20.94 -15.05 -2.85
C GLY A 424 21.98 -15.24 -3.95
N GLU A 425 23.18 -14.71 -3.74
CA GLU A 425 24.33 -14.88 -4.64
C GLU A 425 24.97 -16.25 -4.48
#